data_d3fc1ac679bc753a186d655b84829c9c
#
_entry.id   d3fc1ac679bc753a186d655b84829c9c
#
_cell.length_a   1.000
_cell.length_b   1.000
_cell.length_c   1.000
_cell.angle_alpha   90.00
_cell.angle_beta   90.00
_cell.angle_gamma   90.00
#
_symmetry.space_group_name_H-M   'P 1'
#
loop_
_entity.id
_entity.type
_entity.pdbx_description
1 polymer ?
#
loop_
_entity_poly.entity_id
_entity_poly.type
_entity_poly.pdbx_seq_one_letter_code
_entity_poly.pdbx_strand_id
1 'polypeptide(L)'
;MSNGDNFIILHEKQTEALKDKRNQALDKLSSIVNTEVVNNEDGTVEVYLEGHTLVTLGRTYTLTTQKVCENEKYQQNYGFTGSSTDFLMPVWEQDGDPLFNINRVPTADSNSDIGSLNGLMMSRGYFISNYTDVPTKPTKPLEKDFANNADYQTAMAQYEQDVKDYVKDLEYFNTYVEPYTITNLEAQFDVLIHAMVTQINDTLCPNKTVTLADGSTVKVLDE
;
A
#
# COMPACT_ATOMS: atom_id res chain seq x y z
N MET A 1 -57.05 31.51 -4.05
CA MET A 1 -55.99 30.58 -3.61
C MET A 1 -55.96 30.62 -2.11
N SER A 2 -56.19 29.48 -1.50
CA SER A 2 -56.29 29.43 -0.01
C SER A 2 -54.90 29.39 0.61
N ASN A 3 -54.78 29.86 1.88
CA ASN A 3 -53.49 29.80 2.64
C ASN A 3 -52.92 28.40 2.73
N GLY A 4 -53.75 27.35 2.60
CA GLY A 4 -53.35 25.98 2.60
C GLY A 4 -52.57 25.55 1.33
N ASP A 5 -52.95 26.08 0.16
CA ASP A 5 -52.27 25.76 -1.09
C ASP A 5 -50.83 26.32 -1.12
N ASN A 6 -50.65 27.51 -0.59
CA ASN A 6 -49.30 28.13 -0.47
C ASN A 6 -48.41 27.39 0.53
N PHE A 7 -48.96 26.85 1.60
CA PHE A 7 -48.19 26.07 2.57
C PHE A 7 -47.72 24.74 1.98
N ILE A 8 -48.61 24.05 1.27
CA ILE A 8 -48.27 22.77 0.59
C ILE A 8 -47.16 23.00 -0.44
N ILE A 9 -47.29 24.04 -1.30
CA ILE A 9 -46.30 24.37 -2.33
C ILE A 9 -44.94 24.73 -1.71
N LEU A 10 -44.91 25.43 -0.60
CA LEU A 10 -43.67 25.76 0.10
C LEU A 10 -43.01 24.52 0.72
N HIS A 11 -43.80 23.62 1.27
CA HIS A 11 -43.30 22.36 1.86
C HIS A 11 -42.74 21.41 0.76
N GLU A 12 -43.43 21.28 -0.35
CA GLU A 12 -42.94 20.50 -1.50
C GLU A 12 -41.62 21.04 -2.07
N LYS A 13 -41.51 22.37 -2.28
CA LYS A 13 -40.26 23.00 -2.71
C LYS A 13 -39.11 22.82 -1.72
N GLN A 14 -39.36 22.87 -0.42
CA GLN A 14 -38.35 22.58 0.60
C GLN A 14 -37.90 21.14 0.57
N THR A 15 -38.81 20.19 0.34
CA THR A 15 -38.52 18.76 0.24
C THR A 15 -37.69 18.47 -0.99
N GLU A 16 -37.99 19.07 -2.16
CA GLU A 16 -37.21 18.93 -3.38
C GLU A 16 -35.79 19.51 -3.21
N ALA A 17 -35.68 20.71 -2.63
CA ALA A 17 -34.38 21.32 -2.36
C ALA A 17 -33.49 20.49 -1.42
N LEU A 18 -34.07 19.75 -0.45
CA LEU A 18 -33.36 18.82 0.40
C LEU A 18 -32.94 17.56 -0.35
N LYS A 19 -33.77 17.04 -1.23
CA LYS A 19 -33.42 15.92 -2.12
C LYS A 19 -32.27 16.28 -3.05
N ASP A 20 -32.29 17.47 -3.63
CA ASP A 20 -31.20 17.96 -4.49
C ASP A 20 -29.87 18.06 -3.71
N LYS A 21 -29.89 18.61 -2.52
CA LYS A 21 -28.69 18.67 -1.65
C LYS A 21 -28.19 17.30 -1.30
N ARG A 22 -29.07 16.34 -0.99
CA ARG A 22 -28.72 14.95 -0.73
C ARG A 22 -28.04 14.35 -1.96
N ASN A 23 -28.64 14.49 -3.13
CA ASN A 23 -28.11 13.92 -4.37
C ASN A 23 -26.73 14.51 -4.70
N GLN A 24 -26.55 15.83 -4.55
CA GLN A 24 -25.23 16.48 -4.70
C GLN A 24 -24.19 15.94 -3.72
N ALA A 25 -24.58 15.62 -2.49
CA ALA A 25 -23.68 15.02 -1.51
C ALA A 25 -23.30 13.58 -1.90
N LEU A 26 -24.27 12.79 -2.39
CA LEU A 26 -24.04 11.44 -2.88
C LEU A 26 -23.13 11.42 -4.13
N ASP A 27 -23.31 12.35 -5.06
CA ASP A 27 -22.45 12.51 -6.24
C ASP A 27 -20.99 12.81 -5.83
N LYS A 28 -20.80 13.69 -4.84
CA LYS A 28 -19.48 13.97 -4.31
C LYS A 28 -18.87 12.75 -3.61
N LEU A 29 -19.68 12.03 -2.82
CA LEU A 29 -19.23 10.84 -2.12
C LEU A 29 -18.79 9.74 -3.11
N SER A 30 -19.58 9.49 -4.14
CA SER A 30 -19.27 8.47 -5.16
C SER A 30 -18.04 8.81 -6.01
N SER A 31 -17.68 10.10 -6.13
CA SER A 31 -16.40 10.48 -6.74
C SER A 31 -15.18 10.18 -5.88
N ILE A 32 -15.36 10.04 -4.57
CA ILE A 32 -14.29 9.83 -3.59
C ILE A 32 -14.10 8.33 -3.29
N VAL A 33 -15.22 7.62 -3.13
CA VAL A 33 -15.23 6.21 -2.73
C VAL A 33 -16.35 5.47 -3.47
N ASN A 34 -16.16 4.18 -3.72
CA ASN A 34 -17.20 3.36 -4.33
C ASN A 34 -18.44 3.33 -3.42
N THR A 35 -19.55 3.85 -3.94
CA THR A 35 -20.77 4.11 -3.19
C THR A 35 -21.96 3.44 -3.89
N GLU A 36 -22.69 2.63 -3.14
CA GLU A 36 -23.97 2.07 -3.58
C GLU A 36 -25.11 2.78 -2.84
N VAL A 37 -26.14 3.18 -3.58
CA VAL A 37 -27.28 3.91 -3.06
C VAL A 37 -28.54 3.14 -3.34
N VAL A 38 -29.27 2.75 -2.30
CA VAL A 38 -30.55 2.05 -2.38
C VAL A 38 -31.67 3.02 -2.00
N ASN A 39 -32.61 3.21 -2.91
CA ASN A 39 -33.81 4.01 -2.65
C ASN A 39 -34.95 3.09 -2.22
N ASN A 40 -35.49 3.33 -1.04
CA ASN A 40 -36.61 2.58 -0.50
C ASN A 40 -37.95 3.17 -0.97
N GLU A 41 -39.01 2.36 -0.96
CA GLU A 41 -40.37 2.74 -1.36
C GLU A 41 -40.97 3.88 -0.49
N ASP A 42 -40.50 3.98 0.76
CA ASP A 42 -40.93 5.04 1.70
C ASP A 42 -40.21 6.38 1.49
N GLY A 43 -39.32 6.46 0.48
CA GLY A 43 -38.53 7.63 0.14
C GLY A 43 -37.28 7.80 0.99
N THR A 44 -36.96 6.87 1.86
CA THR A 44 -35.68 6.81 2.58
C THR A 44 -34.59 6.29 1.64
N VAL A 45 -33.34 6.58 1.99
CA VAL A 45 -32.16 6.18 1.21
C VAL A 45 -31.19 5.47 2.13
N GLU A 46 -30.71 4.32 1.70
CA GLU A 46 -29.58 3.64 2.32
C GLU A 46 -28.33 3.83 1.49
N VAL A 47 -27.21 3.99 2.15
CA VAL A 47 -25.90 4.25 1.52
C VAL A 47 -24.91 3.22 2.02
N TYR A 48 -24.23 2.59 1.08
CA TYR A 48 -23.17 1.61 1.36
C TYR A 48 -21.86 2.11 0.76
N LEU A 49 -20.76 1.90 1.48
CA LEU A 49 -19.39 2.14 1.01
C LEU A 49 -18.64 0.81 0.99
N GLU A 50 -18.10 0.44 -0.16
CA GLU A 50 -17.39 -0.84 -0.35
C GLU A 50 -18.19 -2.06 0.16
N GLY A 51 -19.52 -1.99 0.08
CA GLY A 51 -20.41 -3.03 0.56
C GLY A 51 -20.77 -2.97 2.05
N HIS A 52 -20.23 -2.02 2.82
CA HIS A 52 -20.58 -1.78 4.21
C HIS A 52 -21.57 -0.63 4.37
N THR A 53 -22.52 -0.77 5.28
CA THR A 53 -23.53 0.26 5.51
C THR A 53 -22.92 1.54 6.09
N LEU A 54 -23.11 2.68 5.43
CA LEU A 54 -22.81 4.00 5.97
C LEU A 54 -24.03 4.66 6.59
N VAL A 55 -25.18 4.57 5.91
CA VAL A 55 -26.44 5.17 6.36
C VAL A 55 -27.57 4.17 6.15
N THR A 56 -28.36 3.92 7.19
CA THR A 56 -29.60 3.13 7.11
C THR A 56 -30.60 3.58 8.15
N LEU A 57 -31.91 3.67 7.80
CA LEU A 57 -33.04 3.91 8.71
C LEU A 57 -32.77 4.92 9.85
N GLY A 58 -32.14 6.05 9.52
CA GLY A 58 -31.83 7.10 10.49
C GLY A 58 -30.61 6.82 11.37
N ARG A 59 -29.82 5.80 11.07
CA ARG A 59 -28.51 5.53 11.69
C ARG A 59 -27.41 5.85 10.70
N THR A 60 -26.35 6.45 11.21
CA THR A 60 -25.12 6.69 10.48
C THR A 60 -23.97 5.98 11.16
N TYR A 61 -23.10 5.39 10.36
CA TYR A 61 -21.86 4.79 10.82
C TYR A 61 -20.71 5.71 10.47
N THR A 62 -19.71 5.77 11.35
CA THR A 62 -18.61 6.73 11.26
C THR A 62 -17.35 6.05 10.78
N LEU A 63 -16.63 6.73 9.91
CA LEU A 63 -15.27 6.38 9.52
C LEU A 63 -14.28 7.20 10.35
N THR A 64 -13.19 6.58 10.72
CA THR A 64 -12.03 7.22 11.36
C THR A 64 -10.75 6.81 10.63
N THR A 65 -9.62 7.32 11.08
CA THR A 65 -8.32 6.92 10.55
C THR A 65 -7.50 6.25 11.63
N GLN A 66 -6.80 5.19 11.26
CA GLN A 66 -5.90 4.45 12.13
C GLN A 66 -4.57 4.18 11.41
N LYS A 67 -3.46 4.15 12.15
CA LYS A 67 -2.18 3.77 11.56
C LYS A 67 -2.18 2.29 11.16
N VAL A 68 -1.58 1.98 10.02
CA VAL A 68 -1.48 0.59 9.52
C VAL A 68 -0.81 -0.31 10.56
N CYS A 69 0.26 0.17 11.22
CA CYS A 69 0.99 -0.59 12.23
C CYS A 69 0.22 -0.80 13.55
N GLU A 70 -0.83 -0.05 13.81
CA GLU A 70 -1.65 -0.13 15.03
C GLU A 70 -2.93 -0.95 14.83
N ASN A 71 -3.28 -1.27 13.60
CA ASN A 71 -4.50 -2.02 13.30
C ASN A 71 -4.20 -3.51 13.13
N GLU A 72 -4.62 -4.31 14.09
CA GLU A 72 -4.40 -5.78 14.08
C GLU A 72 -4.98 -6.46 12.84
N LYS A 73 -6.09 -5.98 12.31
CA LYS A 73 -6.73 -6.56 11.12
C LYS A 73 -5.91 -6.29 9.84
N TYR A 74 -5.27 -5.11 9.75
CA TYR A 74 -4.30 -4.87 8.68
C TYR A 74 -3.07 -5.77 8.84
N GLN A 75 -2.55 -5.94 10.04
CA GLN A 75 -1.40 -6.80 10.29
C GLN A 75 -1.69 -8.27 9.99
N GLN A 76 -2.83 -8.79 10.47
CA GLN A 76 -3.20 -10.20 10.28
C GLN A 76 -3.57 -10.54 8.84
N ASN A 77 -4.32 -9.67 8.18
CA ASN A 77 -4.83 -9.94 6.84
C ASN A 77 -3.81 -9.69 5.74
N TYR A 78 -2.81 -8.83 5.99
CA TYR A 78 -1.93 -8.32 4.96
C TYR A 78 -0.44 -8.51 5.25
N GLY A 79 -0.10 -9.15 6.37
CA GLY A 79 1.27 -9.53 6.69
C GLY A 79 2.23 -8.37 6.93
N PHE A 80 1.73 -7.17 7.20
CA PHE A 80 2.56 -6.02 7.52
C PHE A 80 3.21 -6.21 8.90
N THR A 81 4.38 -6.81 8.93
CA THR A 81 5.20 -6.98 10.13
C THR A 81 6.22 -5.86 10.33
N GLY A 82 6.30 -4.94 9.38
CA GLY A 82 7.29 -3.87 9.35
C GLY A 82 6.94 -2.73 10.31
N SER A 83 7.89 -2.40 11.15
CA SER A 83 7.93 -1.15 11.89
C SER A 83 7.85 0.00 10.90
N SER A 84 7.10 1.01 11.24
CA SER A 84 7.28 2.35 10.68
C SER A 84 6.39 2.77 9.54
N THR A 85 5.10 2.61 9.65
CA THR A 85 4.41 3.55 8.82
C THR A 85 3.40 4.31 9.64
N ASP A 86 3.67 5.58 9.82
CA ASP A 86 2.67 6.56 10.27
C ASP A 86 1.57 6.75 9.20
N PHE A 87 1.47 5.85 8.23
CA PHE A 87 0.44 5.89 7.20
C PHE A 87 -0.92 5.62 7.83
N LEU A 88 -1.79 6.62 7.68
CA LEU A 88 -3.17 6.53 8.12
C LEU A 88 -4.01 5.84 7.07
N MET A 89 -4.88 4.94 7.52
CA MET A 89 -5.84 4.20 6.71
C MET A 89 -7.24 4.44 7.23
N PRO A 90 -8.25 4.59 6.37
CA PRO A 90 -9.63 4.71 6.78
C PRO A 90 -10.14 3.37 7.31
N VAL A 91 -10.78 3.42 8.48
CA VAL A 91 -11.38 2.27 9.15
C VAL A 91 -12.77 2.64 9.68
N TRP A 92 -13.63 1.64 9.85
CA TRP A 92 -14.89 1.79 10.53
C TRP A 92 -14.66 1.98 12.04
N GLU A 93 -15.22 3.04 12.63
CA GLU A 93 -14.99 3.39 14.03
C GLU A 93 -15.52 2.32 15.01
N GLN A 94 -16.57 1.60 14.63
CA GLN A 94 -17.24 0.65 15.52
C GLN A 94 -16.42 -0.60 15.81
N ASP A 95 -15.69 -1.11 14.83
CA ASP A 95 -15.02 -2.41 14.88
C ASP A 95 -13.57 -2.38 14.37
N GLY A 96 -13.12 -1.23 13.87
CA GLY A 96 -11.78 -1.08 13.31
C GLY A 96 -11.58 -1.82 11.98
N ASP A 97 -12.65 -2.23 11.31
CA ASP A 97 -12.54 -2.88 10.01
C ASP A 97 -11.98 -1.90 8.95
N PRO A 98 -11.02 -2.34 8.14
CA PRO A 98 -10.54 -1.56 7.01
C PRO A 98 -11.67 -1.20 6.04
N LEU A 99 -11.70 0.06 5.58
CA LEU A 99 -12.66 0.47 4.54
C LEU A 99 -12.37 -0.23 3.22
N PHE A 100 -11.08 -0.36 2.86
CA PHE A 100 -10.66 -0.96 1.60
C PHE A 100 -9.96 -2.30 1.80
N ASN A 101 -10.24 -3.23 0.89
CA ASN A 101 -9.48 -4.47 0.80
C ASN A 101 -8.22 -4.25 -0.06
N ILE A 102 -7.07 -4.09 0.59
CA ILE A 102 -5.80 -3.81 -0.08
C ILE A 102 -5.25 -4.97 -0.91
N ASN A 103 -5.72 -6.20 -0.70
CA ASN A 103 -5.36 -7.35 -1.54
C ASN A 103 -6.12 -7.36 -2.88
N ARG A 104 -7.13 -6.52 -3.01
CA ARG A 104 -7.89 -6.41 -4.25
C ARG A 104 -7.25 -5.36 -5.15
N VAL A 105 -6.38 -5.79 -6.04
CA VAL A 105 -5.85 -4.92 -7.09
C VAL A 105 -6.99 -4.64 -8.08
N PRO A 106 -7.37 -3.37 -8.31
CA PRO A 106 -8.34 -3.03 -9.33
C PRO A 106 -7.81 -3.43 -10.71
N THR A 107 -8.58 -4.23 -11.43
CA THR A 107 -8.27 -4.58 -12.81
C THR A 107 -9.26 -3.88 -13.75
N ALA A 108 -8.82 -3.55 -14.95
CA ALA A 108 -9.68 -2.97 -15.97
C ALA A 108 -10.92 -3.85 -16.27
N ASP A 109 -10.80 -5.16 -16.05
CA ASP A 109 -11.85 -6.15 -16.27
C ASP A 109 -12.91 -6.16 -15.16
N SER A 110 -12.63 -5.59 -13.98
CA SER A 110 -13.55 -5.61 -12.83
C SER A 110 -14.63 -4.56 -12.91
N ASN A 111 -14.53 -3.61 -13.86
CA ASN A 111 -15.47 -2.49 -14.06
C ASN A 111 -15.82 -1.77 -12.75
N SER A 112 -14.93 -1.83 -11.75
CA SER A 112 -15.13 -1.24 -10.44
C SER A 112 -14.51 0.15 -10.42
N ASP A 113 -15.36 1.15 -10.32
CA ASP A 113 -14.94 2.48 -9.93
C ASP A 113 -14.43 2.39 -8.47
N ILE A 114 -13.14 2.60 -8.28
CA ILE A 114 -12.53 2.54 -6.95
C ILE A 114 -12.58 3.86 -6.21
N GLY A 115 -13.04 4.92 -6.86
CA GLY A 115 -13.03 6.28 -6.35
C GLY A 115 -11.61 6.88 -6.18
N SER A 116 -11.55 8.19 -6.04
CA SER A 116 -10.26 8.91 -5.95
C SER A 116 -9.46 8.57 -4.68
N LEU A 117 -10.13 8.27 -3.57
CA LEU A 117 -9.46 7.97 -2.30
C LEU A 117 -8.67 6.65 -2.38
N ASN A 118 -9.29 5.59 -2.87
CA ASN A 118 -8.60 4.31 -3.05
C ASN A 118 -7.46 4.43 -4.07
N GLY A 119 -7.67 5.14 -5.18
CA GLY A 119 -6.63 5.40 -6.18
C GLY A 119 -5.41 6.13 -5.60
N LEU A 120 -5.63 7.15 -4.75
CA LEU A 120 -4.55 7.86 -4.06
C LEU A 120 -3.82 6.97 -3.05
N MET A 121 -4.55 6.14 -2.31
CA MET A 121 -3.96 5.21 -1.36
C MET A 121 -3.12 4.14 -2.06
N MET A 122 -3.61 3.60 -3.16
CA MET A 122 -2.84 2.67 -3.99
C MET A 122 -1.61 3.33 -4.61
N SER A 123 -1.71 4.58 -5.07
CA SER A 123 -0.54 5.30 -5.57
C SER A 123 0.52 5.53 -4.48
N ARG A 124 0.07 5.88 -3.27
CA ARG A 124 0.96 6.13 -2.12
C ARG A 124 1.64 4.86 -1.62
N GLY A 125 0.92 3.74 -1.64
CA GLY A 125 1.33 2.50 -0.95
C GLY A 125 1.03 2.53 0.55
N TYR A 126 1.57 1.52 1.26
CA TYR A 126 1.27 1.26 2.67
C TYR A 126 2.48 1.34 3.60
N PHE A 127 3.69 1.48 3.05
CA PHE A 127 4.94 1.64 3.80
C PHE A 127 5.97 2.40 2.96
N ILE A 128 7.01 2.90 3.63
CA ILE A 128 8.17 3.52 2.99
C ILE A 128 9.14 2.40 2.62
N SER A 129 9.46 2.28 1.35
CA SER A 129 10.43 1.31 0.85
C SER A 129 11.82 1.92 0.71
N ASN A 130 12.83 1.07 0.62
CA ASN A 130 14.22 1.44 0.50
C ASN A 130 14.96 0.47 -0.45
N TYR A 131 16.27 0.69 -0.67
CA TYR A 131 17.06 -0.11 -1.61
C TYR A 131 17.10 -1.61 -1.26
N THR A 132 16.90 -2.00 0.01
CA THR A 132 16.89 -3.43 0.41
C THR A 132 15.62 -4.16 0.01
N ASP A 133 14.55 -3.41 -0.29
CA ASP A 133 13.28 -4.00 -0.77
C ASP A 133 13.33 -4.36 -2.26
N VAL A 134 14.37 -3.88 -2.99
CA VAL A 134 14.56 -4.21 -4.41
C VAL A 134 15.46 -5.45 -4.54
N PRO A 135 14.91 -6.58 -4.98
CA PRO A 135 15.66 -7.84 -5.01
C PRO A 135 16.79 -7.80 -6.04
N THR A 136 17.98 -8.15 -5.60
CA THR A 136 19.15 -8.24 -6.47
C THR A 136 19.39 -9.69 -6.88
N LYS A 137 19.38 -9.94 -8.19
CA LYS A 137 19.60 -11.30 -8.72
C LYS A 137 21.01 -11.78 -8.39
N PRO A 138 21.15 -12.94 -7.71
CA PRO A 138 22.46 -13.49 -7.39
C PRO A 138 23.24 -13.90 -8.64
N THR A 139 24.55 -13.69 -8.61
CA THR A 139 25.45 -14.06 -9.71
C THR A 139 25.99 -15.47 -9.48
N LYS A 140 25.85 -16.33 -10.49
CA LYS A 140 26.33 -17.70 -10.41
C LYS A 140 27.86 -17.73 -10.36
N PRO A 141 28.45 -18.43 -9.36
CA PRO A 141 29.90 -18.63 -9.29
C PRO A 141 30.45 -19.34 -10.53
N LEU A 142 31.65 -18.96 -10.96
CA LEU A 142 32.36 -19.64 -12.04
C LEU A 142 33.50 -20.49 -11.44
N GLU A 143 33.61 -21.75 -11.83
CA GLU A 143 34.61 -22.69 -11.32
C GLU A 143 36.06 -22.16 -11.45
N LYS A 144 36.35 -21.43 -12.53
CA LYS A 144 37.67 -20.83 -12.81
C LYS A 144 38.11 -19.78 -11.77
N ASP A 145 37.17 -19.23 -10.98
CA ASP A 145 37.44 -18.18 -10.01
C ASP A 145 37.84 -18.75 -8.64
N PHE A 146 37.89 -20.10 -8.51
CA PHE A 146 38.21 -20.79 -7.25
C PHE A 146 39.49 -21.62 -7.39
N ALA A 147 40.29 -21.60 -6.29
CA ALA A 147 41.56 -22.32 -6.24
C ALA A 147 41.39 -23.86 -6.19
N ASN A 148 40.27 -24.35 -5.66
CA ASN A 148 39.95 -25.76 -5.53
C ASN A 148 38.45 -26.03 -5.67
N ASN A 149 38.11 -27.30 -5.92
CA ASN A 149 36.74 -27.70 -6.14
C ASN A 149 35.87 -27.63 -4.86
N ALA A 150 36.44 -27.75 -3.65
CA ALA A 150 35.68 -27.70 -2.40
C ALA A 150 35.11 -26.26 -2.17
N ASP A 151 35.91 -25.26 -2.42
CA ASP A 151 35.50 -23.88 -2.32
C ASP A 151 34.41 -23.53 -3.35
N TYR A 152 34.57 -24.02 -4.60
CA TYR A 152 33.56 -23.90 -5.64
C TYR A 152 32.21 -24.52 -5.24
N GLN A 153 32.23 -25.76 -4.69
CA GLN A 153 31.02 -26.46 -4.24
C GLN A 153 30.35 -25.71 -3.09
N THR A 154 31.13 -25.12 -2.16
CA THR A 154 30.59 -24.27 -1.09
C THR A 154 29.93 -23.02 -1.64
N ALA A 155 30.58 -22.34 -2.58
CA ALA A 155 30.01 -21.15 -3.24
C ALA A 155 28.75 -21.50 -4.06
N MET A 156 28.69 -22.66 -4.69
CA MET A 156 27.51 -23.13 -5.39
C MET A 156 26.34 -23.43 -4.44
N ALA A 157 26.60 -24.03 -3.27
CA ALA A 157 25.57 -24.26 -2.26
C ALA A 157 25.00 -22.94 -1.72
N GLN A 158 25.87 -21.93 -1.50
CA GLN A 158 25.43 -20.58 -1.11
C GLN A 158 24.58 -19.95 -2.22
N TYR A 159 25.04 -20.00 -3.47
CA TYR A 159 24.28 -19.49 -4.61
C TYR A 159 22.87 -20.12 -4.72
N GLU A 160 22.75 -21.42 -4.48
CA GLU A 160 21.45 -22.10 -4.49
C GLU A 160 20.52 -21.58 -3.37
N GLN A 161 21.10 -21.24 -2.22
CA GLN A 161 20.33 -20.61 -1.14
C GLN A 161 19.94 -19.18 -1.51
N ASP A 162 20.89 -18.38 -2.01
CA ASP A 162 20.65 -16.99 -2.44
C ASP A 162 19.57 -16.91 -3.53
N VAL A 163 19.52 -17.88 -4.46
CA VAL A 163 18.45 -17.97 -5.46
C VAL A 163 17.08 -18.22 -4.82
N LYS A 164 17.00 -19.05 -3.79
CA LYS A 164 15.73 -19.28 -3.09
C LYS A 164 15.26 -18.03 -2.34
N ASP A 165 16.20 -17.33 -1.73
CA ASP A 165 15.87 -16.09 -1.00
C ASP A 165 15.49 -14.99 -2.00
N TYR A 166 16.22 -14.84 -3.12
CA TYR A 166 15.86 -13.94 -4.22
C TYR A 166 14.42 -14.18 -4.73
N VAL A 167 13.99 -15.44 -4.87
CA VAL A 167 12.62 -15.74 -5.32
C VAL A 167 11.59 -15.24 -4.32
N LYS A 168 11.83 -15.37 -3.01
CA LYS A 168 10.95 -14.85 -1.97
C LYS A 168 10.91 -13.31 -1.96
N ASP A 169 12.09 -12.69 -2.07
CA ASP A 169 12.23 -11.25 -2.11
C ASP A 169 11.55 -10.67 -3.36
N LEU A 170 11.65 -11.37 -4.50
CA LEU A 170 10.97 -10.99 -5.73
C LEU A 170 9.44 -11.10 -5.60
N GLU A 171 8.94 -12.14 -4.94
CA GLU A 171 7.50 -12.29 -4.64
C GLU A 171 7.01 -11.15 -3.73
N TYR A 172 7.78 -10.84 -2.69
CA TYR A 172 7.49 -9.70 -1.80
C TYR A 172 7.48 -8.38 -2.58
N PHE A 173 8.50 -8.11 -3.38
CA PHE A 173 8.61 -6.90 -4.20
C PHE A 173 7.41 -6.77 -5.15
N ASN A 174 7.08 -7.81 -5.90
CA ASN A 174 5.97 -7.80 -6.86
C ASN A 174 4.59 -7.66 -6.18
N THR A 175 4.48 -8.05 -4.93
CA THR A 175 3.21 -7.98 -4.19
C THR A 175 3.04 -6.65 -3.46
N TYR A 176 4.11 -6.13 -2.84
CA TYR A 176 4.01 -5.03 -1.88
C TYR A 176 4.73 -3.75 -2.29
N VAL A 177 5.63 -3.78 -3.27
CA VAL A 177 6.40 -2.61 -3.71
C VAL A 177 6.00 -2.17 -5.11
N GLU A 178 6.16 -3.05 -6.09
CA GLU A 178 5.97 -2.73 -7.51
C GLU A 178 4.59 -2.16 -7.85
N PRO A 179 3.47 -2.67 -7.30
CA PRO A 179 2.14 -2.17 -7.65
C PRO A 179 1.87 -0.74 -7.19
N TYR A 180 2.64 -0.24 -6.23
CA TYR A 180 2.42 1.06 -5.60
C TYR A 180 3.42 2.09 -6.12
N THR A 181 2.94 3.07 -6.88
CA THR A 181 3.77 4.00 -7.64
C THR A 181 4.78 4.74 -6.76
N ILE A 182 4.37 5.29 -5.62
CA ILE A 182 5.25 6.07 -4.73
C ILE A 182 6.23 5.12 -4.03
N THR A 183 5.76 4.01 -3.46
CA THR A 183 6.60 3.01 -2.80
C THR A 183 7.69 2.48 -3.74
N ASN A 184 7.33 2.13 -4.97
CA ASN A 184 8.29 1.68 -5.97
C ASN A 184 9.29 2.78 -6.35
N LEU A 185 8.81 4.02 -6.54
CA LEU A 185 9.69 5.15 -6.85
C LEU A 185 10.69 5.43 -5.72
N GLU A 186 10.27 5.37 -4.46
CA GLU A 186 11.13 5.50 -3.28
C GLU A 186 12.22 4.42 -3.29
N ALA A 187 11.86 3.15 -3.48
CA ALA A 187 12.80 2.04 -3.56
C ALA A 187 13.84 2.23 -4.67
N GLN A 188 13.40 2.55 -5.88
CA GLN A 188 14.28 2.76 -7.02
C GLN A 188 15.21 3.97 -6.85
N PHE A 189 14.68 5.05 -6.25
CA PHE A 189 15.48 6.23 -5.96
C PHE A 189 16.53 5.94 -4.89
N ASP A 190 16.19 5.20 -3.87
CA ASP A 190 17.13 4.81 -2.81
C ASP A 190 18.23 3.87 -3.34
N VAL A 191 17.90 2.93 -4.25
CA VAL A 191 18.89 2.13 -4.99
C VAL A 191 19.88 3.03 -5.73
N LEU A 192 19.39 4.06 -6.44
CA LEU A 192 20.26 4.99 -7.16
C LEU A 192 21.19 5.74 -6.20
N ILE A 193 20.65 6.29 -5.11
CA ILE A 193 21.45 7.02 -4.11
C ILE A 193 22.47 6.09 -3.46
N HIS A 194 22.07 4.88 -3.07
CA HIS A 194 22.97 3.87 -2.48
C HIS A 194 24.13 3.53 -3.44
N ALA A 195 23.82 3.27 -4.71
CA ALA A 195 24.84 2.99 -5.72
C ALA A 195 25.82 4.17 -5.92
N MET A 196 25.31 5.40 -5.97
CA MET A 196 26.14 6.61 -6.08
C MET A 196 27.06 6.78 -4.87
N VAL A 197 26.52 6.64 -3.65
CA VAL A 197 27.29 6.76 -2.40
C VAL A 197 28.38 5.68 -2.35
N THR A 198 28.04 4.44 -2.67
CA THR A 198 28.99 3.33 -2.71
C THR A 198 30.10 3.59 -3.71
N GLN A 199 29.77 4.03 -4.92
CA GLN A 199 30.77 4.34 -5.96
C GLN A 199 31.69 5.50 -5.56
N ILE A 200 31.15 6.53 -4.92
CA ILE A 200 31.94 7.66 -4.42
C ILE A 200 32.88 7.18 -3.31
N ASN A 201 32.38 6.40 -2.35
CA ASN A 201 33.18 5.86 -1.27
C ASN A 201 34.31 4.95 -1.80
N ASP A 202 34.01 4.05 -2.72
CA ASP A 202 34.99 3.14 -3.31
C ASP A 202 36.08 3.89 -4.10
N THR A 203 35.73 5.06 -4.67
CA THR A 203 36.66 5.89 -5.45
C THR A 203 37.52 6.77 -4.56
N LEU A 204 36.93 7.41 -3.55
CA LEU A 204 37.62 8.37 -2.68
C LEU A 204 38.29 7.71 -1.46
N CYS A 205 37.75 6.59 -1.02
CA CYS A 205 38.25 5.82 0.12
C CYS A 205 38.40 4.36 -0.27
N PRO A 206 39.40 4.00 -1.10
CA PRO A 206 39.59 2.61 -1.48
C PRO A 206 39.77 1.73 -0.24
N ASN A 207 38.98 0.68 -0.17
CA ASN A 207 39.01 -0.25 0.95
C ASN A 207 39.92 -1.45 0.62
N LYS A 208 40.80 -1.79 1.53
CA LYS A 208 41.48 -3.09 1.50
C LYS A 208 40.79 -4.09 2.43
N THR A 209 40.76 -5.33 2.02
CA THR A 209 40.27 -6.42 2.85
C THR A 209 41.39 -6.92 3.76
N VAL A 210 41.19 -6.85 5.06
CA VAL A 210 42.12 -7.39 6.07
C VAL A 210 41.46 -8.60 6.72
N THR A 211 42.23 -9.72 6.78
CA THR A 211 41.79 -10.91 7.51
C THR A 211 42.19 -10.78 8.97
N LEU A 212 41.23 -10.84 9.87
CA LEU A 212 41.41 -10.82 11.30
C LEU A 212 42.00 -12.15 11.81
N ALA A 213 42.52 -12.16 13.04
CA ALA A 213 43.12 -13.36 13.65
C ALA A 213 42.15 -14.53 13.84
N ASP A 214 40.84 -14.27 13.85
CA ASP A 214 39.77 -15.26 13.92
C ASP A 214 39.35 -15.84 12.53
N GLY A 215 40.02 -15.38 11.45
CA GLY A 215 39.72 -15.81 10.08
C GLY A 215 38.61 -15.02 9.39
N SER A 216 37.97 -14.10 10.10
CA SER A 216 36.99 -13.19 9.49
C SER A 216 37.66 -12.11 8.65
N THR A 217 36.98 -11.59 7.64
CA THR A 217 37.49 -10.50 6.77
C THR A 217 36.71 -9.22 7.03
N VAL A 218 37.44 -8.12 7.20
CA VAL A 218 36.89 -6.77 7.37
C VAL A 218 37.47 -5.85 6.30
N LYS A 219 36.62 -5.02 5.71
CA LYS A 219 37.09 -3.92 4.86
C LYS A 219 37.54 -2.76 5.73
N VAL A 220 38.77 -2.31 5.54
CA VAL A 220 39.35 -1.16 6.22
C VAL A 220 39.82 -0.15 5.18
N LEU A 221 39.91 1.14 5.55
CA LEU A 221 40.46 2.16 4.70
C LEU A 221 41.93 1.80 4.36
N ASP A 222 42.31 1.96 3.09
CA ASP A 222 43.70 1.86 2.64
C ASP A 222 44.31 3.26 2.78
N GLU A 223 45.08 3.48 3.86
CA GLU A 223 45.83 4.72 4.10
C GLU A 223 47.08 4.79 3.21
#